data_1e4fd88b7eb2ae7bd1e34a58ecd26056
#
_entry.id   1e4fd88b7eb2ae7bd1e34a58ecd26056
#
_cell.length_a   1.000
_cell.length_b   1.000
_cell.length_c   1.000
_cell.angle_alpha   90.00
_cell.angle_beta   90.00
_cell.angle_gamma   90.00
#
_symmetry.space_group_name_H-M   'P 1'
#
loop_
_entity.id
_entity.type
_entity.pdbx_description
1 polymer ?
#
loop_
_entity_poly.entity_id
_entity_poly.type
_entity_poly.pdbx_seq_one_letter_code
_entity_poly.pdbx_strand_id
1 'polypeptide(L)'
;MKWNNLKEVVEVLDKDKTIYDIFCECPYEILKTVRLKKYRSGEFRLEHGEVHDKFYIIVEGEADIFFVSDNGKKYHIATYKKGQFLGELEHFDRSPFLSLVEGRGEVVTLELSRDEYLNWLEKDSNFKQYILRVLCRYTYSSMQKMSEATLYTLKQRVCQYFIENTSDKGKTSLLLNVEELSERMGVTTRSVNRVLKELKDKKILEINNSKVVIIDRERLLKEKNEK
;
A
#
# COMPACT_ATOMS: atom_id res chain seq x y z
N MET A 1 21.51 -14.62 -23.80
CA MET A 1 20.24 -13.96 -23.45
C MET A 1 20.33 -12.97 -22.26
N LYS A 2 21.48 -12.63 -21.69
CA LYS A 2 21.60 -11.71 -20.54
C LYS A 2 21.51 -10.22 -20.90
N TRP A 3 21.73 -9.83 -22.14
CA TRP A 3 21.80 -8.41 -22.56
C TRP A 3 20.42 -7.74 -22.80
N ASN A 4 19.38 -8.50 -23.16
CA ASN A 4 18.03 -7.94 -23.38
C ASN A 4 17.44 -7.36 -22.11
N ASN A 5 17.68 -8.02 -20.98
CA ASN A 5 17.11 -7.59 -19.69
C ASN A 5 17.74 -6.26 -19.18
N LEU A 6 19.07 -6.08 -19.31
CA LEU A 6 19.73 -4.83 -18.92
C LEU A 6 19.25 -3.66 -19.79
N LYS A 7 19.04 -3.86 -21.10
CA LYS A 7 18.50 -2.84 -21.99
C LYS A 7 17.11 -2.39 -21.54
N GLU A 8 16.22 -3.31 -21.21
CA GLU A 8 14.87 -3.00 -20.72
C GLU A 8 14.92 -2.24 -19.38
N VAL A 9 15.82 -2.63 -18.47
CA VAL A 9 16.02 -1.91 -17.20
C VAL A 9 16.50 -0.49 -17.46
N VAL A 10 17.51 -0.28 -18.29
CA VAL A 10 18.03 1.05 -18.65
C VAL A 10 16.94 1.91 -19.29
N GLU A 11 16.12 1.35 -20.20
CA GLU A 11 14.99 2.07 -20.79
C GLU A 11 13.96 2.54 -19.76
N VAL A 12 13.75 1.80 -18.68
CA VAL A 12 12.87 2.21 -17.56
C VAL A 12 13.52 3.35 -16.79
N LEU A 13 14.82 3.25 -16.49
CA LEU A 13 15.55 4.30 -15.76
C LEU A 13 15.59 5.61 -16.54
N ASP A 14 15.76 5.55 -17.86
CA ASP A 14 15.78 6.74 -18.71
C ASP A 14 14.43 7.46 -18.79
N LYS A 15 13.33 6.70 -18.67
CA LYS A 15 11.96 7.22 -18.83
C LYS A 15 11.33 7.67 -17.52
N ASP A 16 11.79 7.17 -16.38
CA ASP A 16 11.14 7.37 -15.09
C ASP A 16 12.11 7.91 -14.04
N LYS A 17 11.95 9.19 -13.73
CA LYS A 17 12.80 9.87 -12.76
C LYS A 17 12.72 9.25 -11.36
N THR A 18 11.56 8.77 -10.92
CA THR A 18 11.40 8.16 -9.59
C THR A 18 12.23 6.89 -9.47
N ILE A 19 12.20 6.06 -10.50
CA ILE A 19 12.99 4.82 -10.54
C ILE A 19 14.48 5.17 -10.74
N TYR A 20 14.81 6.14 -11.61
CA TYR A 20 16.18 6.60 -11.79
C TYR A 20 16.80 7.07 -10.46
N ASP A 21 16.09 7.86 -9.67
CA ASP A 21 16.59 8.41 -8.39
C ASP A 21 16.90 7.29 -7.36
N ILE A 22 16.28 6.12 -7.48
CA ILE A 22 16.59 4.94 -6.66
C ILE A 22 17.89 4.28 -7.11
N PHE A 23 18.16 4.24 -8.42
CA PHE A 23 19.26 3.49 -9.03
C PHE A 23 20.47 4.37 -9.40
N CYS A 24 20.41 5.68 -9.22
CA CYS A 24 21.40 6.63 -9.77
C CYS A 24 22.86 6.36 -9.34
N GLU A 25 23.07 5.73 -8.19
CA GLU A 25 24.37 5.32 -7.68
C GLU A 25 24.53 3.79 -7.56
N CYS A 26 23.60 3.05 -8.15
CA CYS A 26 23.63 1.58 -8.12
C CYS A 26 24.89 1.05 -8.82
N PRO A 27 25.72 0.22 -8.14
CA PRO A 27 26.89 -0.38 -8.75
C PRO A 27 26.53 -1.19 -9.98
N TYR A 28 27.32 -1.10 -11.04
CA TYR A 28 27.07 -1.80 -12.31
C TYR A 28 26.91 -3.30 -12.14
N GLU A 29 27.68 -3.92 -11.24
CA GLU A 29 27.55 -5.36 -10.93
C GLU A 29 26.20 -5.74 -10.36
N ILE A 30 25.50 -4.84 -9.68
CA ILE A 30 24.13 -5.03 -9.19
C ILE A 30 23.14 -4.72 -10.32
N LEU A 31 23.30 -3.58 -10.98
CA LEU A 31 22.39 -3.15 -12.05
C LEU A 31 22.22 -4.22 -13.15
N LYS A 32 23.30 -4.92 -13.54
CA LYS A 32 23.23 -5.98 -14.54
C LYS A 32 22.46 -7.22 -14.10
N THR A 33 22.18 -7.40 -12.81
CA THR A 33 21.42 -8.52 -12.26
C THR A 33 19.94 -8.22 -12.10
N VAL A 34 19.56 -6.94 -12.05
CA VAL A 34 18.17 -6.47 -11.97
C VAL A 34 17.35 -7.03 -13.14
N ARG A 35 16.14 -7.48 -12.88
CA ARG A 35 15.23 -8.05 -13.87
C ARG A 35 13.94 -7.28 -13.92
N LEU A 36 13.57 -6.82 -15.11
CA LEU A 36 12.24 -6.28 -15.37
C LEU A 36 11.25 -7.45 -15.57
N LYS A 37 10.15 -7.44 -14.83
CA LYS A 37 9.10 -8.44 -14.97
C LYS A 37 7.74 -7.79 -15.04
N LYS A 38 6.90 -8.29 -15.95
CA LYS A 38 5.51 -7.88 -16.13
C LYS A 38 4.60 -9.01 -15.68
N TYR A 39 3.61 -8.65 -14.88
CA TYR A 39 2.59 -9.55 -14.37
C TYR A 39 1.22 -9.11 -14.89
N ARG A 40 0.44 -10.05 -15.37
CA ARG A 40 -0.95 -9.82 -15.74
C ARG A 40 -1.79 -9.67 -14.49
N SER A 41 -3.02 -9.20 -14.67
CA SER A 41 -4.00 -9.12 -13.58
C SER A 41 -4.14 -10.46 -12.86
N GLY A 42 -3.95 -10.44 -11.53
CA GLY A 42 -4.01 -11.60 -10.65
C GLY A 42 -2.75 -12.47 -10.57
N GLU A 43 -1.70 -12.18 -11.38
CA GLU A 43 -0.45 -12.96 -11.35
C GLU A 43 0.54 -12.48 -10.28
N PHE A 44 0.50 -11.18 -9.93
CA PHE A 44 1.39 -10.63 -8.90
C PHE A 44 0.80 -10.89 -7.52
N ARG A 45 1.30 -11.92 -6.87
CA ARG A 45 0.84 -12.34 -5.54
C ARG A 45 1.99 -12.90 -4.72
N LEU A 46 2.14 -12.43 -3.48
CA LEU A 46 3.08 -12.95 -2.50
C LEU A 46 2.29 -13.42 -1.29
N GLU A 47 2.39 -14.69 -0.94
CA GLU A 47 1.58 -15.31 0.11
C GLU A 47 2.12 -14.99 1.50
N HIS A 48 1.21 -14.72 2.42
CA HIS A 48 1.51 -14.64 3.85
C HIS A 48 2.07 -15.98 4.36
N GLY A 49 3.13 -15.91 5.16
CA GLY A 49 3.75 -17.08 5.77
C GLY A 49 4.73 -17.84 4.85
N GLU A 50 4.88 -17.44 3.59
CA GLU A 50 5.85 -18.02 2.68
C GLU A 50 7.17 -17.22 2.66
N VAL A 51 8.27 -17.91 2.36
CA VAL A 51 9.58 -17.28 2.14
C VAL A 51 9.74 -17.02 0.65
N HIS A 52 9.91 -15.75 0.29
CA HIS A 52 10.21 -15.34 -1.07
C HIS A 52 11.64 -14.81 -1.15
N ASP A 53 12.42 -15.30 -2.11
CA ASP A 53 13.84 -14.94 -2.26
C ASP A 53 14.07 -13.71 -3.15
N LYS A 54 13.05 -12.86 -3.34
CA LYS A 54 13.16 -11.70 -4.21
C LYS A 54 12.74 -10.41 -3.52
N PHE A 55 13.56 -9.40 -3.73
CA PHE A 55 13.23 -8.00 -3.48
C PHE A 55 12.58 -7.39 -4.73
N TYR A 56 11.51 -6.66 -4.55
CA TYR A 56 10.73 -6.08 -5.65
C TYR A 56 10.66 -4.56 -5.52
N ILE A 57 10.76 -3.87 -6.66
CA ILE A 57 10.48 -2.42 -6.78
C ILE A 57 9.35 -2.28 -7.80
N ILE A 58 8.24 -1.66 -7.42
CA ILE A 58 7.11 -1.42 -8.32
C ILE A 58 7.49 -0.32 -9.30
N VAL A 59 7.37 -0.58 -10.59
CA VAL A 59 7.61 0.37 -11.69
C VAL A 59 6.29 0.91 -12.23
N GLU A 60 5.31 0.02 -12.45
CA GLU A 60 3.97 0.37 -12.93
C GLU A 60 2.92 -0.47 -12.22
N GLY A 61 1.70 0.04 -12.12
CA GLY A 61 0.60 -0.61 -11.42
C GLY A 61 0.64 -0.35 -9.92
N GLU A 62 -0.18 -1.10 -9.20
CA GLU A 62 -0.36 -1.00 -7.74
C GLU A 62 -0.44 -2.40 -7.12
N ALA A 63 -0.04 -2.52 -5.87
CA ALA A 63 -0.18 -3.75 -5.10
C ALA A 63 -0.76 -3.45 -3.72
N ASP A 64 -1.79 -4.18 -3.33
CA ASP A 64 -2.39 -4.11 -2.01
C ASP A 64 -1.68 -5.03 -1.02
N ILE A 65 -1.46 -4.53 0.16
CA ILE A 65 -0.81 -5.23 1.27
C ILE A 65 -1.85 -5.50 2.35
N PHE A 66 -2.00 -6.77 2.74
CA PHE A 66 -2.97 -7.20 3.74
C PHE A 66 -2.31 -8.00 4.86
N PHE A 67 -2.73 -7.75 6.09
CA PHE A 67 -2.64 -8.79 7.13
C PHE A 67 -3.83 -9.75 6.96
N VAL A 68 -3.53 -11.03 7.14
CA VAL A 68 -4.53 -12.10 7.05
C VAL A 68 -4.55 -12.82 8.40
N SER A 69 -5.72 -12.88 9.02
CA SER A 69 -5.92 -13.63 10.25
C SER A 69 -6.17 -15.11 9.97
N ASP A 70 -6.01 -15.98 10.98
CA ASP A 70 -6.19 -17.43 10.86
C ASP A 70 -7.55 -17.86 10.30
N ASN A 71 -8.58 -17.04 10.48
CA ASN A 71 -9.92 -17.25 9.93
C ASN A 71 -10.12 -16.62 8.54
N GLY A 72 -9.03 -16.21 7.87
CA GLY A 72 -9.05 -15.65 6.52
C GLY A 72 -9.52 -14.20 6.40
N LYS A 73 -9.74 -13.49 7.52
CA LYS A 73 -10.11 -12.07 7.49
C LYS A 73 -8.91 -11.24 7.07
N LYS A 74 -9.09 -10.40 6.06
CA LYS A 74 -8.09 -9.45 5.56
C LYS A 74 -8.21 -8.10 6.27
N TYR A 75 -7.06 -7.51 6.61
CA TYR A 75 -6.92 -6.13 7.03
C TYR A 75 -5.98 -5.40 6.08
N HIS A 76 -6.50 -4.43 5.33
CA HIS A 76 -5.72 -3.65 4.37
C HIS A 76 -4.76 -2.70 5.09
N ILE A 77 -3.47 -2.90 4.88
CA ILE A 77 -2.40 -2.10 5.50
C ILE A 77 -2.10 -0.88 4.64
N ALA A 78 -1.83 -1.12 3.35
CA ALA A 78 -1.41 -0.10 2.40
C ALA A 78 -1.66 -0.56 0.96
N THR A 79 -1.70 0.40 0.03
CA THR A 79 -1.55 0.16 -1.40
C THR A 79 -0.19 0.70 -1.82
N TYR A 80 0.68 -0.18 -2.30
CA TYR A 80 2.00 0.18 -2.79
C TYR A 80 1.93 0.54 -4.27
N LYS A 81 2.71 1.55 -4.64
CA LYS A 81 2.75 2.16 -5.96
C LYS A 81 4.19 2.28 -6.46
N LYS A 82 4.34 2.87 -7.64
CA LYS A 82 5.65 3.17 -8.25
C LYS A 82 6.69 3.67 -7.24
N GLY A 83 7.87 3.06 -7.28
CA GLY A 83 9.01 3.39 -6.43
C GLY A 83 8.93 2.82 -5.01
N GLN A 84 7.88 2.08 -4.66
CA GLN A 84 7.79 1.39 -3.38
C GLN A 84 8.28 -0.05 -3.49
N PHE A 85 8.69 -0.63 -2.36
CA PHE A 85 9.41 -1.88 -2.27
C PHE A 85 8.61 -2.97 -1.57
N LEU A 86 8.99 -4.23 -1.86
CA LEU A 86 8.47 -5.42 -1.19
C LEU A 86 9.64 -6.37 -0.92
N GLY A 87 9.67 -6.95 0.28
CA GLY A 87 10.72 -7.88 0.71
C GLY A 87 11.87 -7.20 1.45
N GLU A 88 11.82 -5.90 1.67
CA GLU A 88 12.88 -5.14 2.34
C GLU A 88 13.07 -5.53 3.82
N LEU A 89 12.02 -6.00 4.48
CA LEU A 89 12.07 -6.44 5.88
C LEU A 89 12.52 -7.89 5.99
N GLU A 90 11.86 -8.76 5.27
CA GLU A 90 11.98 -10.22 5.39
C GLU A 90 13.37 -10.71 4.99
N HIS A 91 14.01 -9.99 4.05
CA HIS A 91 15.35 -10.40 3.59
C HIS A 91 16.46 -10.21 4.62
N PHE A 92 16.31 -9.34 5.60
CA PHE A 92 17.29 -9.21 6.67
C PHE A 92 17.34 -10.46 7.54
N ASP A 93 16.21 -10.92 8.05
CA ASP A 93 16.10 -12.00 9.03
C ASP A 93 15.73 -13.35 8.39
N ARG A 94 15.57 -13.42 7.05
CA ARG A 94 15.00 -14.60 6.36
C ARG A 94 13.64 -15.01 6.91
N SER A 95 12.88 -14.04 7.34
CA SER A 95 11.54 -14.28 7.86
C SER A 95 10.54 -14.54 6.73
N PRO A 96 9.51 -15.37 6.95
CA PRO A 96 8.38 -15.45 6.05
C PRO A 96 7.69 -14.09 5.89
N PHE A 97 7.07 -13.87 4.73
CA PHE A 97 6.29 -12.65 4.50
C PHE A 97 5.17 -12.52 5.52
N LEU A 98 5.18 -11.41 6.23
CA LEU A 98 4.19 -11.09 7.26
C LEU A 98 2.82 -10.75 6.64
N SER A 99 2.82 -10.32 5.39
CA SER A 99 1.66 -9.81 4.66
C SER A 99 1.36 -10.66 3.44
N LEU A 100 0.08 -10.70 3.06
CA LEU A 100 -0.35 -11.07 1.72
C LEU A 100 -0.22 -9.83 0.82
N VAL A 101 0.38 -10.00 -0.36
CA VAL A 101 0.47 -8.95 -1.39
C VAL A 101 -0.35 -9.37 -2.60
N GLU A 102 -1.22 -8.49 -3.10
CA GLU A 102 -2.05 -8.73 -4.28
C GLU A 102 -1.95 -7.55 -5.27
N GLY A 103 -1.54 -7.83 -6.51
CA GLY A 103 -1.50 -6.82 -7.57
C GLY A 103 -2.90 -6.37 -8.01
N ARG A 104 -3.10 -5.05 -8.13
CA ARG A 104 -4.30 -4.46 -8.72
C ARG A 104 -4.14 -4.35 -10.23
N GLY A 105 -4.69 -5.31 -10.96
CA GLY A 105 -4.52 -5.35 -12.43
C GLY A 105 -3.12 -5.77 -12.86
N GLU A 106 -2.58 -5.14 -13.89
CA GLU A 106 -1.22 -5.39 -14.36
C GLU A 106 -0.21 -4.69 -13.46
N VAL A 107 0.90 -5.39 -13.13
CA VAL A 107 1.99 -4.86 -12.32
C VAL A 107 3.32 -5.10 -13.02
N VAL A 108 4.17 -4.08 -13.05
CA VAL A 108 5.54 -4.17 -13.56
C VAL A 108 6.50 -3.93 -12.40
N THR A 109 7.47 -4.83 -12.24
CA THR A 109 8.46 -4.76 -11.17
C THR A 109 9.88 -4.83 -11.70
N LEU A 110 10.81 -4.22 -10.97
CA LEU A 110 12.23 -4.56 -11.00
C LEU A 110 12.50 -5.52 -9.85
N GLU A 111 13.16 -6.65 -10.16
CA GLU A 111 13.40 -7.72 -9.20
C GLU A 111 14.91 -7.96 -9.02
N LEU A 112 15.30 -8.19 -7.78
CA LEU A 112 16.63 -8.70 -7.39
C LEU A 112 16.45 -9.94 -6.51
N SER A 113 17.44 -10.81 -6.49
CA SER A 113 17.51 -11.84 -5.45
C SER A 113 17.84 -11.20 -4.10
N ARG A 114 17.58 -11.92 -3.00
CA ARG A 114 17.97 -11.51 -1.66
C ARG A 114 19.45 -11.13 -1.57
N ASP A 115 20.34 -11.95 -2.09
CA ASP A 115 21.79 -11.72 -1.99
C ASP A 115 22.22 -10.49 -2.79
N GLU A 116 21.60 -10.23 -3.95
CA GLU A 116 21.84 -9.03 -4.75
C GLU A 116 21.35 -7.77 -4.02
N TYR A 117 20.17 -7.82 -3.38
CA TYR A 117 19.64 -6.73 -2.57
C TYR A 117 20.55 -6.41 -1.38
N LEU A 118 20.98 -7.41 -0.62
CA LEU A 118 21.89 -7.21 0.52
C LEU A 118 23.25 -6.68 0.08
N ASN A 119 23.81 -7.19 -1.02
CA ASN A 119 25.04 -6.69 -1.61
C ASN A 119 24.91 -5.23 -2.07
N TRP A 120 23.75 -4.84 -2.61
CA TRP A 120 23.51 -3.43 -2.97
C TRP A 120 23.51 -2.54 -1.72
N LEU A 121 22.83 -2.94 -0.65
CA LEU A 121 22.83 -2.20 0.63
C LEU A 121 24.24 -2.04 1.22
N GLU A 122 25.13 -3.01 1.03
CA GLU A 122 26.51 -2.92 1.51
C GLU A 122 27.34 -1.91 0.70
N LYS A 123 27.16 -1.89 -0.62
CA LYS A 123 28.00 -1.13 -1.56
C LYS A 123 27.52 0.29 -1.84
N ASP A 124 26.24 0.56 -1.64
CA ASP A 124 25.61 1.85 -1.93
C ASP A 124 25.03 2.46 -0.64
N SER A 125 25.76 3.43 -0.09
CA SER A 125 25.34 4.12 1.13
C SER A 125 24.09 4.99 0.93
N ASN A 126 23.84 5.50 -0.27
CA ASN A 126 22.65 6.30 -0.57
C ASN A 126 21.40 5.40 -0.62
N PHE A 127 21.51 4.26 -1.28
CA PHE A 127 20.44 3.27 -1.28
C PHE A 127 20.13 2.77 0.13
N LYS A 128 21.16 2.45 0.92
CA LYS A 128 21.01 2.07 2.35
C LYS A 128 20.25 3.14 3.13
N GLN A 129 20.65 4.41 3.01
CA GLN A 129 19.94 5.51 3.69
C GLN A 129 18.53 5.71 3.17
N TYR A 130 18.29 5.47 1.88
CA TYR A 130 16.98 5.55 1.29
C TYR A 130 16.04 4.49 1.88
N ILE A 131 16.48 3.23 1.94
CA ILE A 131 15.74 2.13 2.59
C ILE A 131 15.44 2.46 4.06
N LEU A 132 16.44 2.90 4.83
CA LEU A 132 16.23 3.28 6.24
C LEU A 132 15.15 4.37 6.39
N ARG A 133 15.16 5.39 5.54
CA ARG A 133 14.13 6.44 5.56
C ARG A 133 12.74 5.89 5.21
N VAL A 134 12.66 4.95 4.28
CA VAL A 134 11.39 4.27 3.93
C VAL A 134 10.88 3.47 5.11
N LEU A 135 11.73 2.68 5.77
CA LEU A 135 11.36 1.89 6.95
C LEU A 135 10.91 2.77 8.13
N CYS A 136 11.61 3.89 8.37
CA CYS A 136 11.18 4.86 9.38
C CYS A 136 9.78 5.41 9.09
N ARG A 137 9.49 5.75 7.83
CA ARG A 137 8.16 6.24 7.42
C ARG A 137 7.09 5.17 7.59
N TYR A 138 7.37 3.92 7.24
CA TYR A 138 6.44 2.81 7.44
C TYR A 138 6.16 2.57 8.92
N THR A 139 7.19 2.56 9.76
CA THR A 139 7.05 2.43 11.21
C THR A 139 6.20 3.56 11.78
N TYR A 140 6.47 4.81 11.42
CA TYR A 140 5.69 5.96 11.86
C TYR A 140 4.22 5.86 11.45
N SER A 141 3.96 5.54 10.17
CA SER A 141 2.59 5.34 9.67
C SER A 141 1.85 4.21 10.38
N SER A 142 2.55 3.11 10.67
CA SER A 142 1.97 1.97 11.39
C SER A 142 1.62 2.32 12.83
N MET A 143 2.51 3.06 13.53
CA MET A 143 2.23 3.56 14.87
C MET A 143 1.04 4.51 14.91
N GLN A 144 0.91 5.40 13.92
CA GLN A 144 -0.22 6.30 13.79
C GLN A 144 -1.54 5.53 13.61
N LYS A 145 -1.58 4.57 12.68
CA LYS A 145 -2.77 3.72 12.45
C LYS A 145 -3.14 2.90 13.68
N MET A 146 -2.15 2.36 14.40
CA MET A 146 -2.38 1.63 15.64
C MET A 146 -3.00 2.56 16.71
N SER A 147 -2.48 3.77 16.86
CA SER A 147 -3.04 4.78 17.77
C SER A 147 -4.48 5.13 17.40
N GLU A 148 -4.76 5.34 16.12
CA GLU A 148 -6.11 5.62 15.63
C GLU A 148 -7.08 4.46 15.92
N ALA A 149 -6.64 3.22 15.69
CA ALA A 149 -7.46 2.04 15.96
C ALA A 149 -7.75 1.83 17.45
N THR A 150 -6.83 2.28 18.33
CA THR A 150 -6.95 2.14 19.79
C THR A 150 -7.78 3.28 20.41
N LEU A 151 -7.58 4.51 19.94
CA LEU A 151 -8.13 5.70 20.57
C LEU A 151 -9.50 6.11 20.01
N TYR A 152 -9.82 5.73 18.78
CA TYR A 152 -11.03 6.18 18.10
C TYR A 152 -11.99 5.01 17.82
N THR A 153 -13.28 5.26 18.01
CA THR A 153 -14.34 4.32 17.65
C THR A 153 -14.40 4.09 16.14
N LEU A 154 -15.02 3.00 15.72
CA LEU A 154 -15.24 2.72 14.29
C LEU A 154 -15.98 3.89 13.61
N LYS A 155 -16.99 4.47 14.26
CA LYS A 155 -17.75 5.61 13.73
C LYS A 155 -16.83 6.82 13.47
N GLN A 156 -15.99 7.16 14.43
CA GLN A 156 -15.06 8.28 14.30
C GLN A 156 -14.06 8.06 13.16
N ARG A 157 -13.51 6.83 13.02
CA ARG A 157 -12.59 6.46 11.93
C ARG A 157 -13.26 6.49 10.56
N VAL A 158 -14.50 6.06 10.45
CA VAL A 158 -15.30 6.15 9.22
C VAL A 158 -15.59 7.61 8.87
N CYS A 159 -15.95 8.45 9.83
CA CYS A 159 -16.13 9.89 9.61
C CYS A 159 -14.83 10.55 9.13
N GLN A 160 -13.70 10.22 9.76
CA GLN A 160 -12.38 10.71 9.34
C GLN A 160 -12.07 10.32 7.90
N TYR A 161 -12.30 9.05 7.52
CA TYR A 161 -12.11 8.58 6.15
C TYR A 161 -12.90 9.42 5.12
N PHE A 162 -14.16 9.72 5.41
CA PHE A 162 -14.96 10.57 4.53
C PHE A 162 -14.44 12.01 4.46
N ILE A 163 -14.02 12.59 5.60
CA ILE A 163 -13.47 13.94 5.65
C ILE A 163 -12.21 14.06 4.78
N GLU A 164 -11.30 13.07 4.85
CA GLU A 164 -10.05 13.05 4.11
C GLU A 164 -10.22 12.84 2.61
N ASN A 165 -11.24 12.06 2.21
CA ASN A 165 -11.48 11.71 0.81
C ASN A 165 -12.49 12.61 0.10
N THR A 166 -13.00 13.65 0.79
CA THR A 166 -13.91 14.66 0.27
C THR A 166 -13.43 16.07 0.63
N SER A 167 -13.83 17.08 -0.14
CA SER A 167 -13.47 18.48 0.11
C SER A 167 -14.69 19.41 0.16
N ASP A 168 -14.57 20.56 0.85
CA ASP A 168 -15.64 21.55 0.95
C ASP A 168 -15.94 22.25 -0.38
N LYS A 169 -14.95 22.33 -1.29
CA LYS A 169 -14.99 23.16 -2.49
C LYS A 169 -14.99 22.38 -3.80
N GLY A 170 -15.38 21.10 -3.79
CA GLY A 170 -15.36 20.35 -5.06
C GLY A 170 -15.87 18.92 -4.94
N LYS A 171 -15.11 18.04 -4.33
CA LYS A 171 -15.45 16.62 -4.24
C LYS A 171 -16.28 16.34 -2.98
N THR A 172 -17.59 16.58 -3.04
CA THR A 172 -18.52 16.25 -1.94
C THR A 172 -18.99 14.79 -1.97
N SER A 173 -18.54 13.99 -2.94
CA SER A 173 -18.92 12.60 -3.10
C SER A 173 -17.76 11.69 -3.46
N LEU A 174 -17.85 10.41 -3.08
CA LEU A 174 -16.90 9.36 -3.43
C LEU A 174 -17.61 8.06 -3.77
N LEU A 175 -16.95 7.22 -4.56
CA LEU A 175 -17.38 5.84 -4.76
C LEU A 175 -17.01 5.05 -3.50
N LEU A 176 -17.98 4.31 -2.97
CA LEU A 176 -17.84 3.50 -1.78
C LEU A 176 -17.84 2.02 -2.15
N ASN A 177 -16.73 1.36 -1.87
CA ASN A 177 -16.68 -0.09 -1.75
C ASN A 177 -16.69 -0.45 -0.25
N VAL A 178 -17.77 -1.06 0.22
CA VAL A 178 -17.94 -1.41 1.64
C VAL A 178 -16.96 -2.50 2.07
N GLU A 179 -16.59 -3.42 1.19
CA GLU A 179 -15.59 -4.45 1.46
C GLU A 179 -14.23 -3.81 1.67
N GLU A 180 -13.79 -2.96 0.74
CA GLU A 180 -12.53 -2.21 0.86
C GLU A 180 -12.50 -1.33 2.13
N LEU A 181 -13.60 -0.65 2.45
CA LEU A 181 -13.70 0.13 3.67
C LEU A 181 -13.62 -0.75 4.93
N SER A 182 -14.24 -1.94 4.91
CA SER A 182 -14.19 -2.88 6.04
C SER A 182 -12.78 -3.43 6.27
N GLU A 183 -12.07 -3.76 5.20
CA GLU A 183 -10.67 -4.17 5.25
C GLU A 183 -9.76 -3.05 5.77
N ARG A 184 -9.95 -1.82 5.28
CA ARG A 184 -9.22 -0.63 5.76
C ARG A 184 -9.45 -0.34 7.24
N MET A 185 -10.66 -0.57 7.75
CA MET A 185 -11.02 -0.38 9.17
C MET A 185 -10.69 -1.59 10.04
N GLY A 186 -10.33 -2.73 9.47
CA GLY A 186 -10.06 -3.97 10.21
C GLY A 186 -11.30 -4.57 10.89
N VAL A 187 -12.49 -4.38 10.32
CA VAL A 187 -13.77 -4.82 10.89
C VAL A 187 -14.59 -5.62 9.88
N THR A 188 -15.77 -6.10 10.26
CA THR A 188 -16.68 -6.75 9.32
C THR A 188 -17.47 -5.74 8.50
N THR A 189 -17.87 -6.09 7.27
CA THR A 189 -18.77 -5.30 6.43
C THR A 189 -20.09 -4.96 7.16
N ARG A 190 -20.59 -5.87 8.01
CA ARG A 190 -21.75 -5.63 8.86
C ARG A 190 -21.54 -4.46 9.82
N SER A 191 -20.35 -4.36 10.42
CA SER A 191 -20.03 -3.28 11.34
C SER A 191 -19.94 -1.92 10.62
N VAL A 192 -19.34 -1.91 9.43
CA VAL A 192 -19.31 -0.71 8.57
C VAL A 192 -20.72 -0.29 8.18
N ASN A 193 -21.51 -1.23 7.66
CA ASN A 193 -22.90 -0.95 7.25
C ASN A 193 -23.75 -0.38 8.39
N ARG A 194 -23.55 -0.82 9.64
CA ARG A 194 -24.23 -0.24 10.80
C ARG A 194 -23.88 1.23 10.99
N VAL A 195 -22.61 1.59 10.86
CA VAL A 195 -22.17 2.99 10.96
C VAL A 195 -22.71 3.83 9.81
N LEU A 196 -22.63 3.30 8.57
CA LEU A 196 -23.15 3.99 7.39
C LEU A 196 -24.67 4.25 7.51
N LYS A 197 -25.43 3.27 8.01
CA LYS A 197 -26.85 3.41 8.28
C LYS A 197 -27.12 4.51 9.32
N GLU A 198 -26.38 4.52 10.44
CA GLU A 198 -26.52 5.56 11.47
C GLU A 198 -26.30 6.96 10.89
N LEU A 199 -25.21 7.15 10.11
CA LEU A 199 -24.92 8.44 9.50
C LEU A 199 -25.97 8.86 8.45
N LYS A 200 -26.52 7.89 7.70
CA LYS A 200 -27.62 8.13 6.77
C LYS A 200 -28.90 8.51 7.49
N ASP A 201 -29.29 7.80 8.55
CA ASP A 201 -30.50 8.08 9.35
C ASP A 201 -30.42 9.48 9.99
N LYS A 202 -29.23 9.93 10.36
CA LYS A 202 -28.95 11.30 10.83
C LYS A 202 -28.89 12.34 9.69
N LYS A 203 -29.09 11.96 8.43
CA LYS A 203 -29.02 12.83 7.24
C LYS A 203 -27.67 13.54 7.09
N ILE A 204 -26.59 12.93 7.56
CA ILE A 204 -25.21 13.44 7.42
C ILE A 204 -24.65 13.08 6.05
N LEU A 205 -25.03 11.89 5.54
CA LEU A 205 -24.67 11.42 4.22
C LEU A 205 -25.84 10.73 3.52
N GLU A 206 -25.76 10.64 2.19
CA GLU A 206 -26.60 9.81 1.35
C GLU A 206 -25.77 8.77 0.62
N ILE A 207 -26.37 7.59 0.40
CA ILE A 207 -25.73 6.50 -0.34
C ILE A 207 -26.67 6.09 -1.47
N ASN A 208 -26.22 6.30 -2.71
CA ASN A 208 -26.94 5.94 -3.92
C ASN A 208 -26.01 5.15 -4.87
N ASN A 209 -26.35 3.91 -5.19
CA ASN A 209 -25.58 3.06 -6.13
C ASN A 209 -24.06 3.08 -5.87
N SER A 210 -23.65 2.74 -4.65
CA SER A 210 -22.24 2.77 -4.22
C SER A 210 -21.56 4.15 -4.25
N LYS A 211 -22.32 5.23 -4.40
CA LYS A 211 -21.82 6.59 -4.30
C LYS A 211 -22.29 7.19 -2.97
N VAL A 212 -21.34 7.62 -2.15
CA VAL A 212 -21.61 8.39 -0.93
C VAL A 212 -21.52 9.87 -1.24
N VAL A 213 -22.52 10.63 -0.80
CA VAL A 213 -22.56 12.09 -0.87
C VAL A 213 -22.63 12.64 0.55
N ILE A 214 -21.73 13.53 0.90
CA ILE A 214 -21.76 14.21 2.19
C ILE A 214 -22.77 15.36 2.11
N ILE A 215 -23.83 15.29 2.92
CA ILE A 215 -24.92 16.26 2.97
C ILE A 215 -24.60 17.36 3.99
N ASP A 216 -24.08 16.97 5.17
CA ASP A 216 -23.77 17.88 6.26
C ASP A 216 -22.37 17.61 6.81
N ARG A 217 -21.40 18.37 6.29
CA ARG A 217 -19.99 18.22 6.68
C ARG A 217 -19.72 18.70 8.11
N GLU A 218 -20.44 19.70 8.59
CA GLU A 218 -20.26 20.17 9.96
C GLU A 218 -20.69 19.12 10.97
N ARG A 219 -21.84 18.45 10.72
CA ARG A 219 -22.26 17.32 11.55
C ARG A 219 -21.32 16.14 11.44
N LEU A 220 -20.77 15.85 10.25
CA LEU A 220 -19.78 14.78 10.08
C LEU A 220 -18.53 15.06 10.94
N LEU A 221 -18.07 16.30 11.00
CA LEU A 221 -16.97 16.73 11.87
C LEU A 221 -17.33 16.61 13.36
N LYS A 222 -18.57 16.88 13.75
CA LYS A 222 -19.05 16.69 15.13
C LYS A 222 -19.04 15.21 15.51
N GLU A 223 -19.62 14.32 14.68
CA GLU A 223 -19.61 12.86 14.92
C GLU A 223 -18.19 12.29 15.05
N LYS A 224 -17.22 12.83 14.30
CA LYS A 224 -15.81 12.48 14.45
C LYS A 224 -15.26 12.84 15.83
N ASN A 225 -15.71 13.96 16.42
CA ASN A 225 -15.16 14.51 17.66
C ASN A 225 -15.98 14.14 18.92
N GLU A 226 -17.17 13.52 18.77
CA GLU A 226 -17.96 13.02 19.90
C GLU A 226 -17.23 11.89 20.62
N LYS A 227 -17.14 12.02 21.98
CA LYS A 227 -16.55 10.98 22.85
C LYS A 227 -17.48 9.81 23.07
#